data_12a3877d5ff9f5be7ba56f5d3a65c38e
#
_entry.id   12a3877d5ff9f5be7ba56f5d3a65c38e
#
_cell.length_a   1.000
_cell.length_b   1.000
_cell.length_c   1.000
_cell.angle_alpha   90.00
_cell.angle_beta   90.00
_cell.angle_gamma   90.00
#
_symmetry.space_group_name_H-M   'P 1'
#
loop_
_entity.id
_entity.type
_entity.pdbx_description
1 polymer ?
#
loop_
_entity_poly.entity_id
_entity_poly.type
_entity_poly.pdbx_seq_one_letter_code
_entity_poly.pdbx_strand_id
1 'polypeptide(L)'
;DFDIDFCMDRRDEVIDYVARHYGRDKVSQIITYGSMAAKAVIRDVGRVMAFPFGFVDGLAKLVPFEIGMTLTKALQESPDFKKRYEMEEDVKTLLDMALSLEGTSRNAGKHAGGVVISPTKLTDFSALYCEQGGGNLVTQFDKDDVEAVGLVKFDFLGLRTLTIIDWALQTINAKKELAGEPIVDISQIPREDKSVYEGIFKTCQTTAVFQLESRGMKELIRKLKPDCFDDIIALVALFRPGPLESGMVDDYINVKHGAKAEYAHPLLEPILSPTNGVILYQEQVMQIARELAGYTLGGADMLRRAMGKKKPEEMAKQRTIFTEGSINNQIDESIATYVFDLMEKFAGYGFNKSHSAAYALVAYQTAWLKKHYPAAFMAAVLSSDMDNTDKVVILIEECREMKLPLCSPDINLSHYRFTVDDQGKIVYGVGAIKGVGEAAIEDLLAERKLNGPFKGLYDLCKRVELRKVNRRVLEALIKGGAFDSIDENRAAHLAELTTALKVAEQYGKMALAGQNDMFGLAVQVDNGDDEEAYSTSVEPWSEKQRLDAEKITLGLYLTGHPIEQYEVELEHIRHACIGKLLADAERSKSKME
;
A
#
# COMPACT_ATOMS: atom_id res chain seq x y z
N ASP A 1 -10.60 12.42 -18.95
CA ASP A 1 -10.71 11.40 -17.93
C ASP A 1 -10.85 12.10 -16.57
N PHE A 2 -11.59 11.50 -15.69
CA PHE A 2 -11.76 11.94 -14.30
C PHE A 2 -11.18 10.86 -13.40
N ASP A 3 -10.06 11.17 -12.74
CA ASP A 3 -9.42 10.29 -11.78
C ASP A 3 -9.76 10.76 -10.37
N ILE A 4 -10.46 9.94 -9.59
CA ILE A 4 -10.90 10.28 -8.25
C ILE A 4 -10.53 9.13 -7.30
N ASP A 5 -9.72 9.44 -6.30
CA ASP A 5 -9.33 8.49 -5.27
C ASP A 5 -10.32 8.49 -4.11
N PHE A 6 -10.78 7.30 -3.73
CA PHE A 6 -11.67 7.05 -2.60
C PHE A 6 -11.03 6.13 -1.56
N CYS A 7 -11.56 6.16 -0.35
CA CYS A 7 -11.29 5.10 0.63
C CYS A 7 -11.59 3.74 0.01
N MET A 8 -10.63 2.81 0.05
CA MET A 8 -10.72 1.53 -0.63
C MET A 8 -11.89 0.67 -0.12
N ASP A 9 -12.13 0.68 1.20
CA ASP A 9 -13.21 -0.09 1.84
C ASP A 9 -14.61 0.42 1.45
N ARG A 10 -14.75 1.72 1.16
CA ARG A 10 -16.04 2.36 0.91
C ARG A 10 -16.26 2.82 -0.53
N ARG A 11 -15.32 2.51 -1.42
CA ARG A 11 -15.41 2.86 -2.85
C ARG A 11 -16.68 2.32 -3.51
N ASP A 12 -17.05 1.09 -3.22
CA ASP A 12 -18.23 0.46 -3.83
C ASP A 12 -19.56 1.11 -3.38
N GLU A 13 -19.61 1.73 -2.19
CA GLU A 13 -20.73 2.55 -1.75
C GLU A 13 -20.90 3.78 -2.65
N VAL A 14 -19.78 4.39 -3.08
CA VAL A 14 -19.79 5.53 -4.00
C VAL A 14 -20.28 5.11 -5.39
N ILE A 15 -19.83 3.97 -5.90
CA ILE A 15 -20.29 3.42 -7.18
C ILE A 15 -21.80 3.14 -7.11
N ASP A 16 -22.29 2.56 -6.03
CA ASP A 16 -23.71 2.31 -5.81
C ASP A 16 -24.52 3.62 -5.72
N TYR A 17 -23.99 4.63 -5.03
CA TYR A 17 -24.58 5.96 -4.98
C TYR A 17 -24.74 6.58 -6.37
N VAL A 18 -23.67 6.55 -7.18
CA VAL A 18 -23.66 7.07 -8.55
C VAL A 18 -24.69 6.31 -9.42
N ALA A 19 -24.74 4.98 -9.29
CA ALA A 19 -25.70 4.16 -10.01
C ALA A 19 -27.17 4.45 -9.61
N ARG A 20 -27.42 4.76 -8.33
CA ARG A 20 -28.75 5.20 -7.87
C ARG A 20 -29.09 6.61 -8.34
N HIS A 21 -28.12 7.51 -8.36
CA HIS A 21 -28.33 8.92 -8.70
C HIS A 21 -28.59 9.14 -10.19
N TYR A 22 -27.82 8.50 -11.07
CA TYR A 22 -27.95 8.65 -12.53
C TYR A 22 -28.85 7.60 -13.19
N GLY A 23 -29.19 6.53 -12.50
CA GLY A 23 -29.95 5.38 -13.00
C GLY A 23 -29.07 4.15 -13.21
N ARG A 24 -29.50 2.99 -12.67
CA ARG A 24 -28.76 1.73 -12.77
C ARG A 24 -28.65 1.19 -14.20
N ASP A 25 -29.50 1.64 -15.09
CA ASP A 25 -29.47 1.32 -16.52
C ASP A 25 -28.50 2.23 -17.31
N LYS A 26 -27.92 3.24 -16.67
CA LYS A 26 -27.01 4.21 -17.26
C LYS A 26 -25.59 4.16 -16.68
N VAL A 27 -25.37 3.44 -15.59
CA VAL A 27 -24.08 3.36 -14.91
C VAL A 27 -23.59 1.92 -14.85
N SER A 28 -22.36 1.70 -15.24
CA SER A 28 -21.70 0.38 -15.15
C SER A 28 -20.20 0.52 -14.95
N GLN A 29 -19.61 -0.50 -14.36
CA GLN A 29 -18.16 -0.70 -14.42
C GLN A 29 -17.75 -1.21 -15.81
N ILE A 30 -16.49 -0.98 -16.17
CA ILE A 30 -15.91 -1.40 -17.45
C ILE A 30 -15.36 -2.83 -17.30
N ILE A 31 -15.51 -3.63 -18.36
CA ILE A 31 -14.86 -4.95 -18.42
C ILE A 31 -13.36 -4.83 -18.61
N THR A 32 -12.62 -5.84 -18.17
CA THR A 32 -11.23 -6.08 -18.58
C THR A 32 -11.09 -7.48 -19.11
N TYR A 33 -10.34 -7.64 -20.19
CA TYR A 33 -10.00 -8.95 -20.74
C TYR A 33 -8.59 -9.31 -20.29
N GLY A 34 -8.48 -10.32 -19.43
CA GLY A 34 -7.19 -10.90 -19.09
C GLY A 34 -6.61 -11.64 -20.28
N SER A 35 -5.38 -11.34 -20.69
CA SER A 35 -4.66 -12.04 -21.73
C SER A 35 -3.60 -13.00 -21.16
N MET A 36 -3.22 -13.98 -21.95
CA MET A 36 -2.10 -14.87 -21.65
C MET A 36 -0.78 -14.12 -21.88
N ALA A 37 -0.32 -13.36 -20.87
CA ALA A 37 0.96 -12.67 -20.92
C ALA A 37 2.14 -13.65 -20.79
N ALA A 38 3.34 -13.24 -21.23
CA ALA A 38 4.52 -14.07 -21.38
C ALA A 38 4.82 -15.03 -20.21
N LYS A 39 4.88 -14.53 -18.97
CA LYS A 39 5.13 -15.38 -17.78
C LYS A 39 3.94 -16.28 -17.42
N ALA A 40 2.73 -15.81 -17.67
CA ALA A 40 1.51 -16.56 -17.37
C ALA A 40 1.33 -17.72 -18.36
N VAL A 41 1.50 -17.45 -19.65
CA VAL A 41 1.33 -18.50 -20.67
C VAL A 41 2.34 -19.64 -20.53
N ILE A 42 3.60 -19.36 -20.16
CA ILE A 42 4.59 -20.39 -19.83
C ILE A 42 4.07 -21.30 -18.70
N ARG A 43 3.56 -20.70 -17.61
CA ARG A 43 3.07 -21.46 -16.46
C ARG A 43 1.82 -22.26 -16.77
N ASP A 44 0.92 -21.70 -17.54
CA ASP A 44 -0.33 -22.38 -17.91
C ASP A 44 -0.09 -23.54 -18.87
N VAL A 45 0.71 -23.33 -19.91
CA VAL A 45 1.11 -24.38 -20.86
C VAL A 45 1.92 -25.47 -20.13
N GLY A 46 2.90 -25.09 -19.31
CA GLY A 46 3.70 -26.03 -18.53
C GLY A 46 2.85 -26.92 -17.61
N ARG A 47 1.84 -26.33 -16.96
CA ARG A 47 0.89 -27.07 -16.13
C ARG A 47 0.05 -28.05 -16.95
N VAL A 48 -0.48 -27.63 -18.11
CA VAL A 48 -1.30 -28.48 -18.98
C VAL A 48 -0.49 -29.63 -19.57
N MET A 49 0.77 -29.36 -19.91
CA MET A 49 1.71 -30.38 -20.40
C MET A 49 2.33 -31.24 -19.28
N ALA A 50 1.86 -31.06 -18.02
CA ALA A 50 2.30 -31.79 -16.82
C ALA A 50 3.81 -31.67 -16.50
N PHE A 51 4.46 -30.58 -16.90
CA PHE A 51 5.83 -30.31 -16.47
C PHE A 51 5.91 -29.98 -14.97
N PRO A 52 7.01 -30.35 -14.28
CA PRO A 52 7.20 -30.04 -12.88
C PRO A 52 7.17 -28.51 -12.62
N PHE A 53 6.50 -28.08 -11.56
CA PHE A 53 6.35 -26.65 -11.23
C PHE A 53 7.69 -25.92 -11.15
N GLY A 54 8.71 -26.51 -10.51
CA GLY A 54 10.04 -25.89 -10.37
C GLY A 54 10.74 -25.65 -11.71
N PHE A 55 10.56 -26.57 -12.68
CA PHE A 55 11.07 -26.41 -14.04
C PHE A 55 10.40 -25.24 -14.76
N VAL A 56 9.08 -25.21 -14.73
CA VAL A 56 8.26 -24.18 -15.41
C VAL A 56 8.47 -22.80 -14.78
N ASP A 57 8.48 -22.70 -13.45
CA ASP A 57 8.70 -21.44 -12.74
C ASP A 57 10.14 -20.91 -12.92
N GLY A 58 11.12 -21.81 -12.94
CA GLY A 58 12.50 -21.48 -13.29
C GLY A 58 12.63 -20.88 -14.70
N LEU A 59 11.88 -21.43 -15.67
CA LEU A 59 11.85 -20.91 -17.02
C LEU A 59 11.14 -19.53 -17.09
N ALA A 60 9.99 -19.39 -16.43
CA ALA A 60 9.23 -18.14 -16.39
C ALA A 60 9.99 -16.99 -15.70
N LYS A 61 10.90 -17.29 -14.77
CA LYS A 61 11.76 -16.29 -14.11
C LYS A 61 12.83 -15.70 -15.01
N LEU A 62 13.24 -16.40 -16.09
CA LEU A 62 14.20 -15.89 -17.07
C LEU A 62 13.61 -14.83 -17.98
N VAL A 63 12.29 -14.73 -18.09
CA VAL A 63 11.61 -13.64 -18.82
C VAL A 63 11.83 -12.33 -18.07
N PRO A 64 12.38 -11.27 -18.70
CA PRO A 64 12.61 -9.98 -18.08
C PRO A 64 11.31 -9.38 -17.48
N PHE A 65 11.47 -8.52 -16.48
CA PHE A 65 10.33 -7.81 -15.88
C PHE A 65 10.19 -6.45 -16.55
N GLU A 66 9.35 -6.39 -17.58
CA GLU A 66 9.03 -5.16 -18.30
C GLU A 66 7.53 -5.18 -18.66
N ILE A 67 6.88 -4.01 -18.61
CA ILE A 67 5.48 -3.87 -19.02
C ILE A 67 5.37 -4.11 -20.53
N GLY A 68 4.47 -5.00 -20.92
CA GLY A 68 4.31 -5.37 -22.35
C GLY A 68 5.37 -6.34 -22.87
N MET A 69 6.17 -6.98 -22.01
CA MET A 69 7.12 -8.01 -22.40
C MET A 69 6.40 -9.18 -23.08
N THR A 70 6.90 -9.55 -24.27
CA THR A 70 6.45 -10.72 -25.02
C THR A 70 7.50 -11.81 -25.01
N LEU A 71 7.11 -13.07 -25.28
CA LEU A 71 8.05 -14.19 -25.38
C LEU A 71 9.06 -13.96 -26.51
N THR A 72 8.63 -13.42 -27.64
CA THR A 72 9.51 -13.06 -28.74
C THR A 72 10.57 -12.04 -28.32
N LYS A 73 10.17 -10.99 -27.62
CA LYS A 73 11.08 -9.98 -27.09
C LYS A 73 12.01 -10.58 -26.01
N ALA A 74 11.47 -11.42 -25.13
CA ALA A 74 12.26 -12.12 -24.12
C ALA A 74 13.35 -13.03 -24.72
N LEU A 75 13.06 -13.73 -25.82
CA LEU A 75 14.05 -14.52 -26.55
C LEU A 75 15.16 -13.67 -27.18
N GLN A 76 14.90 -12.41 -27.48
CA GLN A 76 15.91 -11.47 -27.99
C GLN A 76 16.77 -10.87 -26.90
N GLU A 77 16.17 -10.53 -25.76
CA GLU A 77 16.81 -9.75 -24.69
C GLU A 77 17.45 -10.59 -23.58
N SER A 78 16.98 -11.85 -23.36
CA SER A 78 17.51 -12.73 -22.31
C SER A 78 18.37 -13.86 -22.91
N PRO A 79 19.70 -13.77 -22.82
CA PRO A 79 20.60 -14.82 -23.39
C PRO A 79 20.36 -16.20 -22.78
N ASP A 80 20.09 -16.28 -21.47
CA ASP A 80 19.84 -17.55 -20.79
C ASP A 80 18.50 -18.17 -21.19
N PHE A 81 17.48 -17.35 -21.40
CA PHE A 81 16.18 -17.82 -21.90
C PHE A 81 16.29 -18.37 -23.32
N LYS A 82 17.00 -17.65 -24.19
CA LYS A 82 17.27 -18.06 -25.57
C LYS A 82 18.08 -19.36 -25.63
N LYS A 83 19.15 -19.44 -24.82
CA LYS A 83 20.00 -20.64 -24.78
C LYS A 83 19.22 -21.89 -24.38
N ARG A 84 18.34 -21.78 -23.37
CA ARG A 84 17.48 -22.90 -22.95
C ARG A 84 16.51 -23.30 -24.07
N TYR A 85 15.92 -22.34 -24.80
CA TYR A 85 15.03 -22.59 -25.92
C TYR A 85 15.75 -23.34 -27.06
N GLU A 86 17.01 -22.98 -27.33
CA GLU A 86 17.80 -23.59 -28.42
C GLU A 86 18.37 -24.98 -28.07
N MET A 87 18.65 -25.23 -26.77
CA MET A 87 19.38 -26.42 -26.33
C MET A 87 18.51 -27.50 -25.65
N GLU A 88 17.34 -27.14 -25.11
CA GLU A 88 16.48 -28.06 -24.37
C GLU A 88 15.18 -28.35 -25.15
N GLU A 89 14.99 -29.60 -25.63
CA GLU A 89 13.82 -30.00 -26.42
C GLU A 89 12.49 -29.76 -25.68
N ASP A 90 12.44 -30.06 -24.37
CA ASP A 90 11.26 -29.84 -23.52
C ASP A 90 10.92 -28.36 -23.42
N VAL A 91 11.94 -27.50 -23.27
CA VAL A 91 11.77 -26.05 -23.24
C VAL A 91 11.28 -25.53 -24.57
N LYS A 92 11.83 -26.01 -25.66
CA LYS A 92 11.40 -25.64 -27.02
C LYS A 92 9.94 -26.01 -27.24
N THR A 93 9.56 -27.25 -26.95
CA THR A 93 8.18 -27.73 -27.10
C THR A 93 7.19 -26.91 -26.28
N LEU A 94 7.55 -26.59 -25.01
CA LEU A 94 6.72 -25.75 -24.14
C LEU A 94 6.60 -24.33 -24.69
N LEU A 95 7.71 -23.71 -25.12
CA LEU A 95 7.71 -22.34 -25.60
C LEU A 95 7.07 -22.17 -26.96
N ASP A 96 7.21 -23.12 -27.88
CA ASP A 96 6.53 -23.09 -29.18
C ASP A 96 4.99 -23.08 -28.98
N MET A 97 4.48 -23.90 -28.07
CA MET A 97 3.06 -23.88 -27.71
C MET A 97 2.69 -22.56 -27.00
N ALA A 98 3.53 -22.08 -26.09
CA ALA A 98 3.30 -20.82 -25.38
C ALA A 98 3.26 -19.61 -26.33
N LEU A 99 4.16 -19.55 -27.31
CA LEU A 99 4.18 -18.52 -28.36
C LEU A 99 2.90 -18.51 -29.21
N SER A 100 2.32 -19.69 -29.49
CA SER A 100 1.06 -19.76 -30.24
C SER A 100 -0.17 -19.27 -29.46
N LEU A 101 -0.10 -19.30 -28.11
CA LEU A 101 -1.19 -18.91 -27.22
C LEU A 101 -1.01 -17.52 -26.59
N GLU A 102 0.20 -16.96 -26.68
CA GLU A 102 0.50 -15.64 -26.11
C GLU A 102 -0.45 -14.58 -26.69
N GLY A 103 -0.96 -13.70 -25.82
CA GLY A 103 -1.87 -12.62 -26.19
C GLY A 103 -3.33 -13.02 -26.35
N THR A 104 -3.66 -14.32 -26.37
CA THR A 104 -5.07 -14.75 -26.42
C THR A 104 -5.82 -14.37 -25.15
N SER A 105 -7.10 -13.99 -25.30
CA SER A 105 -7.96 -13.66 -24.15
C SER A 105 -8.23 -14.92 -23.31
N ARG A 106 -8.11 -14.77 -21.99
CA ARG A 106 -8.25 -15.87 -21.02
C ARG A 106 -9.53 -15.79 -20.20
N ASN A 107 -9.80 -14.64 -19.66
CA ASN A 107 -10.95 -14.40 -18.79
C ASN A 107 -11.43 -12.96 -18.89
N ALA A 108 -12.69 -12.74 -18.53
CA ALA A 108 -13.25 -11.43 -18.32
C ALA A 108 -13.18 -11.09 -16.83
N GLY A 109 -12.94 -9.83 -16.51
CA GLY A 109 -12.93 -9.29 -15.16
C GLY A 109 -13.50 -7.88 -15.14
N LYS A 110 -13.54 -7.26 -13.97
CA LYS A 110 -13.93 -5.86 -13.82
C LYS A 110 -12.70 -4.98 -13.83
N HIS A 111 -12.79 -3.82 -14.48
CA HIS A 111 -11.76 -2.79 -14.39
C HIS A 111 -11.63 -2.30 -12.93
N ALA A 112 -10.40 -2.12 -12.47
CA ALA A 112 -10.13 -1.76 -11.07
C ALA A 112 -10.77 -0.44 -10.63
N GLY A 113 -10.91 0.55 -11.52
CA GLY A 113 -11.46 1.87 -11.22
C GLY A 113 -12.52 2.35 -12.20
N GLY A 114 -12.49 1.87 -13.45
CA GLY A 114 -13.28 2.43 -14.54
C GLY A 114 -14.79 2.24 -14.38
N VAL A 115 -15.50 3.35 -14.38
CA VAL A 115 -16.95 3.45 -14.37
C VAL A 115 -17.39 4.33 -15.55
N VAL A 116 -18.45 3.96 -16.23
CA VAL A 116 -19.08 4.79 -17.26
C VAL A 116 -20.44 5.27 -16.80
N ILE A 117 -20.76 6.51 -17.16
CA ILE A 117 -22.07 7.14 -16.94
C ILE A 117 -22.57 7.56 -18.33
N SER A 118 -23.61 6.92 -18.83
CA SER A 118 -24.15 7.20 -20.15
C SER A 118 -25.31 8.21 -20.09
N PRO A 119 -25.50 9.02 -21.13
CA PRO A 119 -26.60 9.97 -21.19
C PRO A 119 -27.97 9.29 -21.34
N THR A 120 -28.02 8.15 -22.02
CA THR A 120 -29.21 7.28 -22.19
C THR A 120 -28.88 5.88 -21.64
N LYS A 121 -29.63 4.85 -21.98
CA LYS A 121 -29.35 3.49 -21.53
C LYS A 121 -27.99 3.01 -22.04
N LEU A 122 -27.24 2.33 -21.21
CA LEU A 122 -25.93 1.74 -21.58
C LEU A 122 -26.01 0.85 -22.82
N THR A 123 -27.13 0.13 -22.98
CA THR A 123 -27.38 -0.72 -24.15
C THR A 123 -27.49 0.02 -25.47
N ASP A 124 -27.64 1.35 -25.45
CA ASP A 124 -27.59 2.18 -26.67
C ASP A 124 -26.15 2.36 -27.19
N PHE A 125 -25.14 2.09 -26.32
CA PHE A 125 -23.70 2.28 -26.61
C PHE A 125 -22.91 0.98 -26.61
N SER A 126 -23.20 0.07 -25.67
CA SER A 126 -22.43 -1.16 -25.46
C SER A 126 -23.35 -2.31 -25.04
N ALA A 127 -23.08 -3.49 -25.52
CA ALA A 127 -23.61 -4.71 -24.92
C ALA A 127 -23.10 -4.82 -23.46
N LEU A 128 -23.87 -5.51 -22.61
CA LEU A 128 -23.53 -5.73 -21.21
C LEU A 128 -23.18 -7.19 -20.97
N TYR A 129 -22.29 -7.41 -20.03
CA TYR A 129 -21.87 -8.73 -19.55
C TYR A 129 -22.13 -8.85 -18.05
N CYS A 130 -22.50 -10.04 -17.61
CA CYS A 130 -22.56 -10.40 -16.19
C CYS A 130 -22.03 -11.82 -16.00
N GLU A 131 -21.54 -12.09 -14.82
CA GLU A 131 -21.19 -13.45 -14.41
C GLU A 131 -22.45 -14.31 -14.21
N GLN A 132 -22.25 -15.62 -14.14
CA GLN A 132 -23.33 -16.59 -13.89
C GLN A 132 -24.02 -16.25 -12.56
N GLY A 133 -25.32 -15.98 -12.61
CA GLY A 133 -26.12 -15.53 -11.46
C GLY A 133 -26.67 -14.11 -11.59
N GLY A 134 -26.32 -13.35 -12.64
CA GLY A 134 -26.93 -12.06 -12.98
C GLY A 134 -26.48 -10.86 -12.16
N GLY A 135 -25.44 -11.01 -11.33
CA GLY A 135 -24.85 -9.92 -10.56
C GLY A 135 -23.81 -9.12 -11.35
N ASN A 136 -23.56 -7.88 -10.91
CA ASN A 136 -22.42 -7.08 -11.35
C ASN A 136 -22.33 -6.88 -12.88
N LEU A 137 -23.31 -6.19 -13.45
CA LEU A 137 -23.28 -5.78 -14.86
C LEU A 137 -22.04 -4.94 -15.17
N VAL A 138 -21.34 -5.29 -16.25
CA VAL A 138 -20.22 -4.52 -16.81
C VAL A 138 -20.43 -4.32 -18.31
N THR A 139 -19.81 -3.29 -18.89
CA THR A 139 -19.79 -3.12 -20.34
C THR A 139 -19.06 -4.28 -21.01
N GLN A 140 -19.45 -4.74 -22.20
CA GLN A 140 -18.66 -5.68 -23.00
C GLN A 140 -17.51 -4.99 -23.74
N PHE A 141 -17.57 -3.68 -23.90
CA PHE A 141 -16.46 -2.89 -24.41
C PHE A 141 -15.45 -2.61 -23.30
N ASP A 142 -14.19 -2.76 -23.59
CA ASP A 142 -13.10 -2.41 -22.68
C ASP A 142 -12.89 -0.87 -22.60
N LYS A 143 -11.85 -0.45 -21.88
CA LYS A 143 -11.55 0.97 -21.66
C LYS A 143 -11.35 1.78 -22.94
N ASP A 144 -10.77 1.18 -23.98
CA ASP A 144 -10.46 1.85 -25.25
C ASP A 144 -11.71 1.90 -26.13
N ASP A 145 -12.49 0.83 -26.17
CA ASP A 145 -13.73 0.74 -26.96
C ASP A 145 -14.84 1.62 -26.38
N VAL A 146 -14.99 1.73 -25.04
CA VAL A 146 -16.00 2.64 -24.45
C VAL A 146 -15.70 4.11 -24.78
N GLU A 147 -14.42 4.50 -24.85
CA GLU A 147 -14.01 5.84 -25.29
C GLU A 147 -14.29 6.04 -26.79
N ALA A 148 -14.01 5.01 -27.62
CA ALA A 148 -14.23 5.06 -29.06
C ALA A 148 -15.72 5.24 -29.44
N VAL A 149 -16.64 4.69 -28.67
CA VAL A 149 -18.10 4.90 -28.87
C VAL A 149 -18.63 6.20 -28.25
N GLY A 150 -17.75 7.04 -27.67
CA GLY A 150 -18.07 8.36 -27.16
C GLY A 150 -18.52 8.41 -25.71
N LEU A 151 -18.37 7.33 -24.95
CA LEU A 151 -18.59 7.35 -23.49
C LEU A 151 -17.37 7.92 -22.78
N VAL A 152 -17.61 8.58 -21.64
CA VAL A 152 -16.56 9.09 -20.77
C VAL A 152 -16.27 8.07 -19.67
N LYS A 153 -15.01 7.73 -19.51
CA LYS A 153 -14.52 6.90 -18.41
C LYS A 153 -14.24 7.76 -17.19
N PHE A 154 -14.80 7.36 -16.06
CA PHE A 154 -14.51 7.88 -14.73
C PHE A 154 -13.72 6.84 -13.96
N ASP A 155 -12.51 7.18 -13.55
CA ASP A 155 -11.69 6.27 -12.74
C ASP A 155 -11.95 6.53 -11.24
N PHE A 156 -12.71 5.63 -10.62
CA PHE A 156 -12.97 5.61 -9.18
C PHE A 156 -12.00 4.63 -8.53
N LEU A 157 -10.85 5.14 -8.11
CA LEU A 157 -9.77 4.31 -7.58
C LEU A 157 -9.88 4.15 -6.06
N GLY A 158 -9.60 2.97 -5.56
CA GLY A 158 -9.45 2.72 -4.13
C GLY A 158 -8.03 3.04 -3.69
N LEU A 159 -7.84 4.12 -2.93
CA LEU A 159 -6.54 4.48 -2.37
C LEU A 159 -6.44 3.98 -0.93
N ARG A 160 -5.58 2.97 -0.70
CA ARG A 160 -5.37 2.36 0.63
C ARG A 160 -5.03 3.39 1.71
N THR A 161 -4.29 4.43 1.38
CA THR A 161 -3.90 5.48 2.33
C THR A 161 -5.12 6.22 2.88
N LEU A 162 -6.16 6.46 2.08
CA LEU A 162 -7.39 7.06 2.57
C LEU A 162 -8.10 6.13 3.56
N THR A 163 -8.03 4.82 3.36
CA THR A 163 -8.54 3.82 4.32
C THR A 163 -7.74 3.84 5.62
N ILE A 164 -6.41 3.96 5.57
CA ILE A 164 -5.56 4.10 6.75
C ILE A 164 -5.92 5.36 7.55
N ILE A 165 -6.12 6.48 6.87
CA ILE A 165 -6.55 7.75 7.51
C ILE A 165 -7.91 7.56 8.18
N ASP A 166 -8.87 6.93 7.50
CA ASP A 166 -10.21 6.67 8.04
C ASP A 166 -10.15 5.80 9.31
N TRP A 167 -9.43 4.67 9.28
CA TRP A 167 -9.27 3.80 10.45
C TRP A 167 -8.56 4.49 11.62
N ALA A 168 -7.54 5.29 11.34
CA ALA A 168 -6.86 6.07 12.37
C ALA A 168 -7.83 7.08 13.02
N LEU A 169 -8.62 7.80 12.21
CA LEU A 169 -9.62 8.74 12.69
C LEU A 169 -10.73 8.07 13.49
N GLN A 170 -11.22 6.90 13.05
CA GLN A 170 -12.20 6.12 13.82
C GLN A 170 -11.67 5.79 15.21
N THR A 171 -10.41 5.34 15.32
CA THR A 171 -9.77 5.04 16.61
C THR A 171 -9.60 6.29 17.47
N ILE A 172 -9.18 7.41 16.88
CA ILE A 172 -8.98 8.68 17.59
C ILE A 172 -10.30 9.24 18.07
N ASN A 173 -11.29 9.33 17.17
CA ASN A 173 -12.56 9.99 17.42
C ASN A 173 -13.43 9.20 18.40
N ALA A 174 -13.40 7.86 18.35
CA ALA A 174 -14.07 7.04 19.35
C ALA A 174 -13.58 7.35 20.79
N LYS A 175 -12.26 7.53 20.98
CA LYS A 175 -11.70 7.89 22.29
C LYS A 175 -12.07 9.31 22.70
N LYS A 176 -12.06 10.26 21.76
CA LYS A 176 -12.43 11.65 22.01
C LYS A 176 -13.90 11.80 22.38
N GLU A 177 -14.79 11.09 21.69
CA GLU A 177 -16.21 11.07 22.02
C GLU A 177 -16.47 10.52 23.42
N LEU A 178 -15.80 9.44 23.82
CA LEU A 178 -15.88 8.89 25.19
C LEU A 178 -15.36 9.87 26.24
N ALA A 179 -14.34 10.68 25.89
CA ALA A 179 -13.80 11.71 26.77
C ALA A 179 -14.60 13.03 26.74
N GLY A 180 -15.62 13.15 25.88
CA GLY A 180 -16.36 14.40 25.67
C GLY A 180 -15.54 15.50 25.00
N GLU A 181 -14.49 15.14 24.25
CA GLU A 181 -13.62 16.06 23.53
C GLU A 181 -14.08 16.25 22.07
N PRO A 182 -13.75 17.39 21.43
CA PRO A 182 -14.04 17.60 20.02
C PRO A 182 -13.36 16.55 19.15
N ILE A 183 -14.09 16.01 18.16
CA ILE A 183 -13.55 15.08 17.17
C ILE A 183 -12.53 15.77 16.26
N VAL A 184 -11.61 14.99 15.72
CA VAL A 184 -10.64 15.44 14.71
C VAL A 184 -11.29 15.37 13.33
N ASP A 185 -11.38 16.53 12.67
CA ASP A 185 -11.70 16.63 11.25
C ASP A 185 -10.40 16.82 10.48
N ILE A 186 -10.01 15.80 9.72
CA ILE A 186 -8.77 15.79 8.94
C ILE A 186 -8.75 16.86 7.83
N SER A 187 -9.91 17.37 7.41
CA SER A 187 -10.01 18.43 6.42
C SER A 187 -9.65 19.80 6.98
N GLN A 188 -9.72 19.98 8.30
CA GLN A 188 -9.51 21.23 9.01
C GLN A 188 -8.15 21.33 9.73
N ILE A 189 -7.27 20.35 9.56
CA ILE A 189 -5.95 20.40 10.22
C ILE A 189 -5.10 21.55 9.66
N PRO A 190 -4.31 22.24 10.51
CA PRO A 190 -3.45 23.34 10.07
C PRO A 190 -2.31 22.80 9.19
N ARG A 191 -2.13 23.38 7.99
CA ARG A 191 -1.05 22.99 7.07
C ARG A 191 0.31 23.59 7.43
N GLU A 192 0.35 24.50 8.37
CA GLU A 192 1.54 25.25 8.80
C GLU A 192 2.04 24.79 10.17
N ASP A 193 1.67 23.57 10.59
CA ASP A 193 2.11 23.02 11.87
C ASP A 193 3.61 22.71 11.85
N LYS A 194 4.39 23.59 12.47
CA LYS A 194 5.86 23.48 12.54
C LYS A 194 6.32 22.16 13.15
N SER A 195 5.54 21.59 14.09
CA SER A 195 5.92 20.34 14.75
C SER A 195 5.95 19.16 13.78
N VAL A 196 5.13 19.18 12.74
CA VAL A 196 5.10 18.17 11.68
C VAL A 196 6.33 18.30 10.79
N TYR A 197 6.65 19.52 10.34
CA TYR A 197 7.84 19.75 9.52
C TYR A 197 9.13 19.41 10.25
N GLU A 198 9.26 19.85 11.50
CA GLU A 198 10.47 19.59 12.28
C GLU A 198 10.57 18.15 12.77
N GLY A 199 9.45 17.55 13.16
CA GLY A 199 9.44 16.23 13.78
C GLY A 199 9.36 15.07 12.79
N ILE A 200 8.81 15.27 11.60
CA ILE A 200 8.63 14.20 10.60
C ILE A 200 9.48 14.45 9.35
N PHE A 201 9.32 15.63 8.69
CA PHE A 201 9.99 15.86 7.41
C PHE A 201 11.48 16.14 7.57
N LYS A 202 11.90 17.10 8.40
CA LYS A 202 13.33 17.45 8.58
C LYS A 202 14.14 16.30 9.21
N THR A 203 13.51 15.48 10.03
CA THR A 203 14.14 14.27 10.62
C THR A 203 14.11 13.06 9.70
N CYS A 204 13.44 13.15 8.55
CA CYS A 204 13.22 12.04 7.61
C CYS A 204 12.50 10.83 8.21
N GLN A 205 11.69 11.01 9.26
CA GLN A 205 10.86 9.97 9.87
C GLN A 205 9.59 9.71 9.04
N THR A 206 9.77 9.52 7.73
CA THR A 206 8.70 9.44 6.75
C THR A 206 8.31 8.00 6.39
N THR A 207 8.71 6.99 7.15
CA THR A 207 8.17 5.63 7.03
C THR A 207 6.65 5.66 7.23
N ALA A 208 5.91 4.99 6.37
CA ALA A 208 4.45 5.00 6.30
C ALA A 208 3.79 6.37 5.97
N VAL A 209 4.56 7.41 5.71
CA VAL A 209 4.04 8.68 5.18
C VAL A 209 3.82 8.54 3.67
N PHE A 210 2.59 8.80 3.23
CA PHE A 210 2.17 8.59 1.85
C PHE A 210 3.15 9.17 0.83
N GLN A 211 3.60 8.34 -0.11
CA GLN A 211 4.57 8.64 -1.17
C GLN A 211 5.96 9.15 -0.73
N LEU A 212 6.22 9.36 0.56
CA LEU A 212 7.45 9.95 1.06
C LEU A 212 8.37 8.96 1.79
N GLU A 213 8.08 7.66 1.72
CA GLU A 213 8.75 6.62 2.51
C GLU A 213 9.95 5.94 1.84
N SER A 214 10.08 6.05 0.51
CA SER A 214 11.17 5.35 -0.20
C SER A 214 12.55 5.92 0.16
N ARG A 215 13.59 5.08 0.07
CA ARG A 215 14.98 5.48 0.38
C ARG A 215 15.40 6.72 -0.40
N GLY A 216 15.17 6.74 -1.73
CA GLY A 216 15.55 7.88 -2.56
C GLY A 216 14.76 9.14 -2.20
N MET A 217 13.46 9.01 -1.85
CA MET A 217 12.67 10.13 -1.38
C MET A 217 13.17 10.67 -0.04
N LYS A 218 13.53 9.79 0.90
CA LYS A 218 14.15 10.20 2.18
C LYS A 218 15.47 10.95 1.97
N GLU A 219 16.29 10.54 1.00
CA GLU A 219 17.53 11.25 0.62
C GLU A 219 17.22 12.65 0.04
N LEU A 220 16.20 12.76 -0.80
CA LEU A 220 15.75 14.06 -1.34
C LEU A 220 15.21 14.97 -0.23
N ILE A 221 14.37 14.46 0.67
CA ILE A 221 13.83 15.19 1.83
C ILE A 221 14.97 15.72 2.71
N ARG A 222 16.01 14.91 2.95
CA ARG A 222 17.16 15.30 3.76
C ARG A 222 17.93 16.48 3.14
N LYS A 223 18.03 16.51 1.81
CA LYS A 223 18.66 17.62 1.08
C LYS A 223 17.77 18.87 1.05
N LEU A 224 16.47 18.70 0.75
CA LEU A 224 15.52 19.81 0.60
C LEU A 224 15.17 20.48 1.93
N LYS A 225 15.06 19.71 3.03
CA LYS A 225 14.63 20.14 4.36
C LYS A 225 13.30 20.90 4.33
N PRO A 226 12.20 20.26 3.95
CA PRO A 226 10.91 20.92 3.78
C PRO A 226 10.46 21.64 5.06
N ASP A 227 9.94 22.86 4.92
CA ASP A 227 9.46 23.69 6.02
C ASP A 227 8.10 24.35 5.76
N CYS A 228 7.53 24.14 4.58
CA CYS A 228 6.22 24.63 4.19
C CYS A 228 5.49 23.61 3.29
N PHE A 229 4.19 23.83 3.09
CA PHE A 229 3.35 22.91 2.32
C PHE A 229 3.75 22.88 0.82
N ASP A 230 4.18 24.01 0.27
CA ASP A 230 4.63 24.09 -1.12
C ASP A 230 5.85 23.20 -1.40
N ASP A 231 6.71 22.99 -0.41
CA ASP A 231 7.83 22.05 -0.53
C ASP A 231 7.35 20.61 -0.68
N ILE A 232 6.27 20.23 0.03
CA ILE A 232 5.70 18.90 -0.12
C ILE A 232 5.09 18.72 -1.51
N ILE A 233 4.43 19.76 -2.03
CA ILE A 233 3.92 19.76 -3.42
C ILE A 233 5.07 19.59 -4.41
N ALA A 234 6.17 20.31 -4.20
CA ALA A 234 7.35 20.22 -5.03
C ALA A 234 8.02 18.85 -4.96
N LEU A 235 8.15 18.24 -3.77
CA LEU A 235 8.71 16.89 -3.59
C LEU A 235 7.99 15.84 -4.43
N VAL A 236 6.65 15.85 -4.44
CA VAL A 236 5.82 14.93 -5.24
C VAL A 236 6.11 15.08 -6.74
N ALA A 237 6.38 16.28 -7.20
CA ALA A 237 6.68 16.59 -8.60
C ALA A 237 8.14 16.31 -8.98
N LEU A 238 9.09 16.56 -8.07
CA LEU A 238 10.54 16.45 -8.30
C LEU A 238 11.04 15.00 -8.27
N PHE A 239 10.45 14.14 -7.45
CA PHE A 239 10.94 12.76 -7.27
C PHE A 239 10.49 11.85 -8.41
N ARG A 240 11.08 12.01 -9.58
CA ARG A 240 10.87 11.20 -10.79
C ARG A 240 12.17 11.12 -11.60
N PRO A 241 12.37 10.06 -12.41
CA PRO A 241 13.62 9.88 -13.17
C PRO A 241 14.06 11.14 -13.95
N GLY A 242 13.14 11.73 -14.70
CA GLY A 242 13.45 12.91 -15.53
C GLY A 242 13.98 14.11 -14.75
N PRO A 243 13.26 14.65 -13.76
CA PRO A 243 13.78 15.74 -12.92
C PRO A 243 15.08 15.39 -12.19
N LEU A 244 15.21 14.15 -11.68
CA LEU A 244 16.42 13.71 -10.95
C LEU A 244 17.66 13.67 -11.85
N GLU A 245 17.53 13.30 -13.13
CA GLU A 245 18.63 13.19 -14.07
C GLU A 245 18.98 14.53 -14.76
N SER A 246 18.07 15.51 -14.72
CA SER A 246 18.22 16.77 -15.45
C SER A 246 19.04 17.85 -14.75
N GLY A 247 19.40 17.67 -13.46
CA GLY A 247 20.01 18.69 -12.60
C GLY A 247 19.01 19.68 -11.98
N MET A 248 17.73 19.65 -12.40
CA MET A 248 16.66 20.53 -11.93
C MET A 248 16.45 20.46 -10.41
N VAL A 249 16.64 19.28 -9.83
CA VAL A 249 16.46 19.05 -8.40
C VAL A 249 17.50 19.79 -7.59
N ASP A 250 18.77 19.77 -8.04
CA ASP A 250 19.86 20.47 -7.36
C ASP A 250 19.70 21.98 -7.48
N ASP A 251 19.26 22.49 -8.65
CA ASP A 251 18.96 23.92 -8.84
C ASP A 251 17.84 24.37 -7.89
N TYR A 252 16.76 23.61 -7.80
CA TYR A 252 15.65 23.90 -6.87
C TYR A 252 16.14 23.98 -5.42
N ILE A 253 16.94 23.01 -4.98
CA ILE A 253 17.48 22.93 -3.62
C ILE A 253 18.44 24.08 -3.33
N ASN A 254 19.34 24.40 -4.26
CA ASN A 254 20.31 25.47 -4.09
C ASN A 254 19.62 26.82 -3.87
N VAL A 255 18.63 27.15 -4.68
CA VAL A 255 17.85 28.39 -4.53
C VAL A 255 17.06 28.41 -3.23
N LYS A 256 16.42 27.29 -2.84
CA LYS A 256 15.76 27.19 -1.54
C LYS A 256 16.70 27.46 -0.37
N HIS A 257 17.96 27.09 -0.48
CA HIS A 257 18.96 27.29 0.57
C HIS A 257 19.73 28.64 0.43
N GLY A 258 19.23 29.55 -0.42
CA GLY A 258 19.69 30.94 -0.45
C GLY A 258 20.55 31.30 -1.67
N ALA A 259 20.74 30.39 -2.63
CA ALA A 259 21.31 30.77 -3.91
C ALA A 259 20.35 31.72 -4.67
N LYS A 260 20.91 32.61 -5.48
CA LYS A 260 20.13 33.55 -6.29
C LYS A 260 19.51 32.81 -7.47
N ALA A 261 18.17 32.91 -7.63
CA ALA A 261 17.51 32.45 -8.84
C ALA A 261 17.85 33.39 -10.01
N GLU A 262 18.11 32.80 -11.16
CA GLU A 262 18.34 33.56 -12.42
C GLU A 262 17.13 33.33 -13.35
N TYR A 263 16.60 34.43 -13.90
CA TYR A 263 15.47 34.39 -14.81
C TYR A 263 15.91 34.93 -16.17
N ALA A 264 15.64 34.19 -17.24
CA ALA A 264 15.99 34.60 -18.61
C ALA A 264 15.28 35.89 -19.05
N HIS A 265 14.13 36.19 -18.44
CA HIS A 265 13.37 37.41 -18.68
C HIS A 265 12.60 37.83 -17.42
N PRO A 266 12.41 39.14 -17.13
CA PRO A 266 11.69 39.58 -15.93
C PRO A 266 10.25 39.04 -15.79
N LEU A 267 9.56 38.83 -16.90
CA LEU A 267 8.20 38.26 -16.91
C LEU A 267 8.15 36.81 -16.40
N LEU A 268 9.29 36.11 -16.32
CA LEU A 268 9.36 34.75 -15.79
C LEU A 268 9.42 34.70 -14.25
N GLU A 269 9.89 35.79 -13.63
CA GLU A 269 10.05 35.84 -12.17
C GLU A 269 8.72 35.53 -11.41
N PRO A 270 7.58 36.18 -11.73
CA PRO A 270 6.32 35.89 -11.04
C PRO A 270 5.85 34.45 -11.24
N ILE A 271 6.21 33.80 -12.37
CA ILE A 271 5.80 32.43 -12.71
C ILE A 271 6.69 31.41 -12.02
N LEU A 272 7.99 31.65 -11.96
CA LEU A 272 8.99 30.66 -11.52
C LEU A 272 9.50 30.88 -10.10
N SER A 273 9.31 32.06 -9.50
CA SER A 273 9.72 32.31 -8.12
C SER A 273 9.07 31.33 -7.11
N PRO A 274 7.78 30.91 -7.25
CA PRO A 274 7.18 29.92 -6.36
C PRO A 274 7.82 28.52 -6.46
N THR A 275 8.60 28.27 -7.53
CA THR A 275 9.31 27.01 -7.75
C THR A 275 10.83 27.21 -7.83
N ASN A 276 11.36 28.19 -7.10
CA ASN A 276 12.80 28.46 -7.00
C ASN A 276 13.50 28.62 -8.36
N GLY A 277 12.82 29.25 -9.33
CA GLY A 277 13.37 29.50 -10.67
C GLY A 277 13.24 28.33 -11.65
N VAL A 278 12.67 27.20 -11.24
CA VAL A 278 12.59 25.97 -12.05
C VAL A 278 11.20 25.83 -12.68
N ILE A 279 11.15 25.40 -13.95
CA ILE A 279 9.90 24.99 -14.62
C ILE A 279 9.55 23.59 -14.13
N LEU A 280 8.65 23.47 -13.16
CA LEU A 280 8.28 22.22 -12.51
C LEU A 280 6.91 21.71 -12.97
N TYR A 281 5.95 22.63 -13.16
CA TYR A 281 4.55 22.30 -13.43
C TYR A 281 4.14 22.57 -14.88
N GLN A 282 3.22 21.76 -15.40
CA GLN A 282 2.63 21.96 -16.72
C GLN A 282 1.94 23.33 -16.85
N GLU A 283 1.33 23.78 -15.79
CA GLU A 283 0.65 25.08 -15.70
C GLU A 283 1.64 26.24 -15.90
N GLN A 284 2.89 26.11 -15.46
CA GLN A 284 3.92 27.13 -15.69
C GLN A 284 4.30 27.22 -17.17
N VAL A 285 4.40 26.10 -17.88
CA VAL A 285 4.62 26.08 -19.33
C VAL A 285 3.50 26.86 -20.04
N MET A 286 2.25 26.64 -19.65
CA MET A 286 1.10 27.36 -20.22
C MET A 286 1.14 28.86 -19.87
N GLN A 287 1.52 29.23 -18.65
CA GLN A 287 1.65 30.62 -18.24
C GLN A 287 2.78 31.33 -19.00
N ILE A 288 3.94 30.69 -19.12
CA ILE A 288 5.08 31.22 -19.91
C ILE A 288 4.66 31.47 -21.35
N ALA A 289 3.97 30.54 -22.00
CA ALA A 289 3.51 30.71 -23.37
C ALA A 289 2.51 31.88 -23.51
N ARG A 290 1.66 32.09 -22.54
CA ARG A 290 0.70 33.21 -22.54
C ARG A 290 1.39 34.56 -22.32
N GLU A 291 2.25 34.65 -21.32
CA GLU A 291 2.88 35.92 -20.91
C GLU A 291 3.96 36.37 -21.91
N LEU A 292 4.77 35.43 -22.42
CA LEU A 292 5.86 35.79 -23.33
C LEU A 292 5.39 35.86 -24.79
N ALA A 293 4.60 34.88 -25.23
CA ALA A 293 4.28 34.73 -26.65
C ALA A 293 2.79 35.01 -27.00
N GLY A 294 1.98 35.49 -26.04
CA GLY A 294 0.62 35.91 -26.28
C GLY A 294 -0.36 34.78 -26.64
N TYR A 295 -0.07 33.54 -26.22
CA TYR A 295 -0.96 32.43 -26.48
C TYR A 295 -2.32 32.61 -25.80
N THR A 296 -3.39 32.15 -26.47
CA THR A 296 -4.67 31.92 -25.80
C THR A 296 -4.53 30.74 -24.85
N LEU A 297 -5.47 30.59 -23.90
CA LEU A 297 -5.47 29.44 -22.97
C LEU A 297 -5.52 28.10 -23.72
N GLY A 298 -6.37 27.99 -24.76
CA GLY A 298 -6.46 26.79 -25.60
C GLY A 298 -5.19 26.52 -26.41
N GLY A 299 -4.56 27.60 -26.95
CA GLY A 299 -3.27 27.49 -27.64
C GLY A 299 -2.14 27.00 -26.71
N ALA A 300 -2.10 27.51 -25.49
CA ALA A 300 -1.13 27.09 -24.49
C ALA A 300 -1.33 25.61 -24.06
N ASP A 301 -2.60 25.14 -23.98
CA ASP A 301 -2.86 23.73 -23.72
C ASP A 301 -2.45 22.83 -24.90
N MET A 302 -2.64 23.29 -26.14
CA MET A 302 -2.13 22.56 -27.32
C MET A 302 -0.61 22.46 -27.31
N LEU A 303 0.11 23.55 -26.97
CA LEU A 303 1.56 23.55 -26.79
C LEU A 303 1.99 22.51 -25.74
N ARG A 304 1.37 22.55 -24.57
CA ARG A 304 1.63 21.60 -23.49
C ARG A 304 1.46 20.14 -23.94
N ARG A 305 0.37 19.84 -24.67
CA ARG A 305 0.10 18.50 -25.22
C ARG A 305 1.12 18.09 -26.29
N ALA A 306 1.51 19.01 -27.17
CA ALA A 306 2.55 18.76 -28.18
C ALA A 306 3.88 18.40 -27.55
N MET A 307 4.28 19.16 -26.54
CA MET A 307 5.50 18.91 -25.75
C MET A 307 5.45 17.56 -25.03
N GLY A 308 4.32 17.20 -24.42
CA GLY A 308 4.14 15.90 -23.76
C GLY A 308 4.22 14.70 -24.72
N LYS A 309 3.69 14.85 -25.95
CA LYS A 309 3.70 13.78 -26.97
C LYS A 309 5.01 13.72 -27.76
N LYS A 310 5.88 14.73 -27.67
CA LYS A 310 7.20 14.83 -28.33
C LYS A 310 7.16 14.57 -29.83
N LYS A 311 6.09 15.03 -30.54
CA LYS A 311 5.98 14.89 -31.99
C LYS A 311 6.81 15.97 -32.67
N PRO A 312 7.89 15.64 -33.45
CA PRO A 312 8.83 16.63 -33.97
C PRO A 312 8.19 17.70 -34.87
N GLU A 313 7.25 17.31 -35.72
CA GLU A 313 6.57 18.24 -36.63
C GLU A 313 5.72 19.27 -35.89
N GLU A 314 4.99 18.84 -34.87
CA GLU A 314 4.17 19.71 -34.06
C GLU A 314 5.03 20.64 -33.18
N MET A 315 6.13 20.11 -32.64
CA MET A 315 7.11 20.90 -31.88
C MET A 315 7.74 22.01 -32.72
N ALA A 316 8.11 21.71 -33.97
CA ALA A 316 8.66 22.74 -34.89
C ALA A 316 7.65 23.86 -35.16
N LYS A 317 6.35 23.52 -35.37
CA LYS A 317 5.28 24.53 -35.55
C LYS A 317 5.11 25.38 -34.29
N GLN A 318 5.07 24.75 -33.12
CA GLN A 318 4.90 25.46 -31.85
C GLN A 318 6.10 26.37 -31.57
N ARG A 319 7.33 25.97 -31.90
CA ARG A 319 8.53 26.80 -31.79
C ARG A 319 8.40 28.09 -32.62
N THR A 320 7.97 27.98 -33.86
CA THR A 320 7.78 29.15 -34.74
C THR A 320 6.72 30.08 -34.14
N ILE A 321 5.56 29.57 -33.75
CA ILE A 321 4.47 30.37 -33.16
C ILE A 321 4.94 31.08 -31.87
N PHE A 322 5.67 30.36 -31.00
CA PHE A 322 6.18 30.92 -29.75
C PHE A 322 7.20 32.04 -30.00
N THR A 323 8.16 31.82 -30.92
CA THR A 323 9.18 32.80 -31.23
C THR A 323 8.57 34.06 -31.86
N GLU A 324 7.71 33.91 -32.87
CA GLU A 324 7.01 35.02 -33.51
C GLU A 324 6.12 35.80 -32.52
N GLY A 325 5.38 35.11 -31.68
CA GLY A 325 4.56 35.71 -30.63
C GLY A 325 5.37 36.50 -29.61
N SER A 326 6.53 35.98 -29.21
CA SER A 326 7.45 36.63 -28.28
C SER A 326 8.08 37.90 -28.89
N ILE A 327 8.50 37.84 -30.16
CA ILE A 327 9.01 39.02 -30.88
C ILE A 327 7.94 40.11 -30.97
N ASN A 328 6.69 39.75 -31.26
CA ASN A 328 5.57 40.69 -31.29
C ASN A 328 5.32 41.36 -29.92
N ASN A 329 5.65 40.65 -28.84
CA ASN A 329 5.63 41.18 -27.46
C ASN A 329 6.94 41.89 -27.05
N GLN A 330 7.80 42.27 -28.02
CA GLN A 330 9.05 42.98 -27.80
C GLN A 330 10.11 42.21 -26.99
N ILE A 331 10.08 40.89 -27.06
CA ILE A 331 11.07 40.00 -26.45
C ILE A 331 12.10 39.62 -27.52
N ASP A 332 13.38 39.70 -27.17
CA ASP A 332 14.48 39.33 -28.06
C ASP A 332 14.36 37.88 -28.53
N GLU A 333 14.63 37.61 -29.82
CA GLU A 333 14.53 36.28 -30.43
C GLU A 333 15.45 35.25 -29.74
N SER A 334 16.61 35.68 -29.29
CA SER A 334 17.57 34.84 -28.58
C SER A 334 17.01 34.37 -27.23
N ILE A 335 16.33 35.27 -26.51
CA ILE A 335 15.65 34.95 -25.25
C ILE A 335 14.46 34.04 -25.50
N ALA A 336 13.64 34.33 -26.52
CA ALA A 336 12.49 33.50 -26.88
C ALA A 336 12.90 32.06 -27.22
N THR A 337 13.95 31.91 -28.04
CA THR A 337 14.50 30.60 -28.40
C THR A 337 15.03 29.87 -27.18
N TYR A 338 15.79 30.51 -26.32
CA TYR A 338 16.32 29.93 -25.09
C TYR A 338 15.22 29.46 -24.15
N VAL A 339 14.17 30.30 -23.95
CA VAL A 339 13.03 29.93 -23.10
C VAL A 339 12.24 28.74 -23.68
N PHE A 340 12.07 28.71 -25.02
CA PHE A 340 11.41 27.57 -25.66
C PHE A 340 12.23 26.29 -25.49
N ASP A 341 13.55 26.34 -25.63
CA ASP A 341 14.44 25.19 -25.38
C ASP A 341 14.36 24.69 -23.94
N LEU A 342 14.28 25.62 -22.97
CA LEU A 342 14.03 25.27 -21.58
C LEU A 342 12.67 24.57 -21.41
N MET A 343 11.60 25.12 -21.99
CA MET A 343 10.27 24.51 -21.93
C MET A 343 10.26 23.13 -22.59
N GLU A 344 10.89 22.97 -23.76
CA GLU A 344 10.98 21.69 -24.47
C GLU A 344 11.73 20.65 -23.65
N LYS A 345 12.86 21.05 -23.04
CA LYS A 345 13.64 20.18 -22.15
C LYS A 345 12.82 19.71 -20.95
N PHE A 346 12.06 20.60 -20.33
CA PHE A 346 11.36 20.33 -19.06
C PHE A 346 9.88 19.94 -19.22
N ALA A 347 9.22 20.33 -20.30
CA ALA A 347 7.80 20.01 -20.51
C ALA A 347 7.53 18.51 -20.69
N GLY A 348 8.52 17.74 -21.17
CA GLY A 348 8.45 16.28 -21.16
C GLY A 348 8.41 15.67 -19.77
N TYR A 349 8.76 16.46 -18.74
CA TYR A 349 8.78 16.08 -17.32
C TYR A 349 7.84 16.94 -16.48
N GLY A 350 7.18 17.96 -17.06
CA GLY A 350 6.23 18.82 -16.37
C GLY A 350 5.11 18.02 -15.69
N PHE A 351 4.84 18.32 -14.43
CA PHE A 351 3.83 17.61 -13.65
C PHE A 351 2.56 18.46 -13.49
N ASN A 352 1.41 17.83 -13.36
CA ASN A 352 0.18 18.56 -13.06
C ASN A 352 0.22 19.06 -11.61
N LYS A 353 0.14 20.38 -11.40
CA LYS A 353 0.21 20.98 -10.07
C LYS A 353 -0.96 20.57 -9.19
N SER A 354 -2.16 20.45 -9.75
CA SER A 354 -3.35 20.06 -9.00
C SER A 354 -3.22 18.64 -8.44
N HIS A 355 -2.69 17.71 -9.25
CA HIS A 355 -2.39 16.36 -8.79
C HIS A 355 -1.33 16.36 -7.68
N SER A 356 -0.21 17.08 -7.87
CA SER A 356 0.81 17.22 -6.82
C SER A 356 0.23 17.78 -5.52
N ALA A 357 -0.61 18.79 -5.59
CA ALA A 357 -1.21 19.42 -4.41
C ALA A 357 -2.16 18.47 -3.67
N ALA A 358 -2.98 17.71 -4.41
CA ALA A 358 -3.88 16.72 -3.82
C ALA A 358 -3.09 15.60 -3.09
N TYR A 359 -2.05 15.08 -3.72
CA TYR A 359 -1.21 14.03 -3.14
C TYR A 359 -0.31 14.54 -2.00
N ALA A 360 0.16 15.79 -2.10
CA ALA A 360 0.86 16.46 -1.00
C ALA A 360 -0.05 16.63 0.23
N LEU A 361 -1.35 16.88 0.02
CA LEU A 361 -2.30 16.97 1.13
C LEU A 361 -2.45 15.62 1.84
N VAL A 362 -2.58 14.53 1.11
CA VAL A 362 -2.65 13.19 1.70
C VAL A 362 -1.33 12.84 2.42
N ALA A 363 -0.18 13.17 1.82
CA ALA A 363 1.12 13.00 2.45
C ALA A 363 1.23 13.79 3.77
N TYR A 364 0.79 15.04 3.77
CA TYR A 364 0.77 15.89 4.95
C TYR A 364 -0.19 15.35 6.03
N GLN A 365 -1.39 14.92 5.65
CA GLN A 365 -2.36 14.32 6.57
C GLN A 365 -1.80 13.07 7.26
N THR A 366 -1.11 12.20 6.53
CA THR A 366 -0.46 11.02 7.11
C THR A 366 0.71 11.39 8.03
N ALA A 367 1.50 12.41 7.67
CA ALA A 367 2.57 12.92 8.53
C ALA A 367 2.02 13.58 9.80
N TRP A 368 0.93 14.34 9.69
CA TRP A 368 0.26 14.96 10.82
C TRP A 368 -0.31 13.93 11.79
N LEU A 369 -0.99 12.90 11.27
CA LEU A 369 -1.49 11.78 12.10
C LEU A 369 -0.33 11.04 12.77
N LYS A 370 0.76 10.77 12.06
CA LYS A 370 1.97 10.14 12.61
C LYS A 370 2.57 10.97 13.75
N LYS A 371 2.54 12.31 13.64
CA LYS A 371 3.09 13.22 14.65
C LYS A 371 2.21 13.33 15.89
N HIS A 372 0.89 13.53 15.72
CA HIS A 372 -0.03 13.84 16.80
C HIS A 372 -0.71 12.63 17.42
N TYR A 373 -0.90 11.56 16.63
CA TYR A 373 -1.59 10.33 17.04
C TYR A 373 -0.82 9.08 16.58
N PRO A 374 0.47 8.97 16.96
CA PRO A 374 1.35 7.95 16.40
C PRO A 374 0.84 6.52 16.61
N ALA A 375 0.31 6.18 17.77
CA ALA A 375 -0.20 4.84 18.06
C ALA A 375 -1.41 4.48 17.17
N ALA A 376 -2.40 5.38 17.04
CA ALA A 376 -3.58 5.16 16.22
C ALA A 376 -3.22 5.08 14.72
N PHE A 377 -2.32 5.95 14.26
CA PHE A 377 -1.84 5.92 12.89
C PHE A 377 -1.09 4.62 12.58
N MET A 378 -0.11 4.23 13.41
CA MET A 378 0.67 3.02 13.17
C MET A 378 -0.16 1.74 13.31
N ALA A 379 -1.17 1.70 14.19
CA ALA A 379 -2.11 0.59 14.25
C ALA A 379 -2.92 0.45 12.95
N ALA A 380 -3.36 1.56 12.36
CA ALA A 380 -4.05 1.55 11.08
C ALA A 380 -3.13 1.12 9.92
N VAL A 381 -1.86 1.58 9.90
CA VAL A 381 -0.86 1.18 8.90
C VAL A 381 -0.55 -0.31 9.01
N LEU A 382 -0.27 -0.82 10.22
CA LEU A 382 -0.05 -2.25 10.48
C LEU A 382 -1.24 -3.09 10.01
N SER A 383 -2.46 -2.63 10.28
CA SER A 383 -3.70 -3.32 9.85
C SER A 383 -3.83 -3.38 8.35
N SER A 384 -3.41 -2.34 7.63
CA SER A 384 -3.53 -2.29 6.17
C SER A 384 -2.55 -3.23 5.45
N ASP A 385 -1.44 -3.57 6.09
CA ASP A 385 -0.40 -4.44 5.53
C ASP A 385 -0.28 -5.80 6.26
N MET A 386 -1.26 -6.17 7.11
CA MET A 386 -1.19 -7.38 7.94
C MET A 386 -1.10 -8.69 7.14
N ASP A 387 -1.53 -8.71 5.88
CA ASP A 387 -1.37 -9.86 4.96
C ASP A 387 0.08 -10.05 4.47
N ASN A 388 0.94 -9.03 4.67
CA ASN A 388 2.34 -9.05 4.26
C ASN A 388 3.26 -9.05 5.48
N THR A 389 3.65 -10.24 5.92
CA THR A 389 4.49 -10.42 7.12
C THR A 389 5.78 -9.61 7.09
N ASP A 390 6.45 -9.49 5.93
CA ASP A 390 7.72 -8.76 5.81
C ASP A 390 7.50 -7.26 6.06
N LYS A 391 6.40 -6.70 5.57
CA LYS A 391 6.03 -5.32 5.86
C LYS A 391 5.64 -5.12 7.32
N VAL A 392 4.88 -6.04 7.90
CA VAL A 392 4.51 -5.98 9.33
C VAL A 392 5.77 -5.92 10.20
N VAL A 393 6.79 -6.73 9.90
CA VAL A 393 8.08 -6.70 10.62
C VAL A 393 8.73 -5.33 10.55
N ILE A 394 8.84 -4.74 9.35
CA ILE A 394 9.43 -3.40 9.15
C ILE A 394 8.65 -2.34 9.93
N LEU A 395 7.31 -2.40 9.91
CA LEU A 395 6.46 -1.43 10.60
C LEU A 395 6.51 -1.58 12.12
N ILE A 396 6.70 -2.80 12.63
CA ILE A 396 6.92 -3.03 14.07
C ILE A 396 8.26 -2.45 14.52
N GLU A 397 9.32 -2.60 13.71
CA GLU A 397 10.60 -1.94 14.00
C GLU A 397 10.46 -0.41 14.01
N GLU A 398 9.73 0.16 13.05
CA GLU A 398 9.40 1.59 13.07
C GLU A 398 8.67 1.99 14.36
N CYS A 399 7.69 1.19 14.84
CA CYS A 399 7.04 1.43 16.13
C CYS A 399 8.03 1.41 17.29
N ARG A 400 9.00 0.49 17.31
CA ARG A 400 10.06 0.41 18.32
C ARG A 400 10.96 1.65 18.29
N GLU A 401 11.39 2.08 17.10
CA GLU A 401 12.16 3.33 16.92
C GLU A 401 11.40 4.56 17.42
N MET A 402 10.08 4.60 17.17
CA MET A 402 9.18 5.64 17.69
C MET A 402 8.89 5.49 19.18
N LYS A 403 9.40 4.46 19.85
CA LYS A 403 9.14 4.13 21.26
C LYS A 403 7.64 3.93 21.56
N LEU A 404 6.89 3.41 20.61
CA LEU A 404 5.50 3.04 20.80
C LEU A 404 5.43 1.64 21.41
N PRO A 405 4.80 1.48 22.56
CA PRO A 405 4.65 0.17 23.19
C PRO A 405 3.69 -0.69 22.35
N LEU A 406 4.09 -1.93 22.11
CA LEU A 406 3.31 -2.93 21.40
C LEU A 406 2.98 -4.08 22.36
N CYS A 407 1.70 -4.40 22.53
CA CYS A 407 1.23 -5.56 23.28
C CYS A 407 1.27 -6.80 22.40
N SER A 408 1.64 -7.95 22.99
CA SER A 408 1.53 -9.25 22.35
C SER A 408 0.08 -9.58 21.94
N PRO A 409 -0.14 -10.54 21.03
CA PRO A 409 -1.47 -11.06 20.78
C PRO A 409 -2.12 -11.53 22.08
N ASP A 410 -3.41 -11.28 22.24
CA ASP A 410 -4.17 -11.65 23.42
C ASP A 410 -5.61 -12.01 23.04
N ILE A 411 -6.05 -13.19 23.43
CA ILE A 411 -7.38 -13.71 23.08
C ILE A 411 -8.53 -12.86 23.64
N ASN A 412 -8.26 -12.15 24.74
CA ASN A 412 -9.23 -11.31 25.43
C ASN A 412 -9.15 -9.82 25.10
N LEU A 413 -8.00 -9.35 24.55
CA LEU A 413 -7.79 -7.93 24.19
C LEU A 413 -7.76 -7.71 22.69
N SER A 414 -7.08 -8.58 21.94
CA SER A 414 -6.86 -8.39 20.52
C SER A 414 -8.17 -8.40 19.71
N HIS A 415 -8.12 -7.67 18.61
CA HIS A 415 -9.10 -7.69 17.53
C HIS A 415 -8.47 -8.30 16.28
N TYR A 416 -9.25 -8.45 15.21
CA TYR A 416 -8.71 -8.91 13.94
C TYR A 416 -7.61 -7.96 13.45
N ARG A 417 -7.88 -6.64 13.46
CA ARG A 417 -6.93 -5.58 13.15
C ARG A 417 -6.14 -5.14 14.39
N PHE A 418 -5.00 -4.50 14.16
CA PHE A 418 -4.29 -3.81 15.24
C PHE A 418 -5.15 -2.68 15.79
N THR A 419 -5.15 -2.51 17.09
CA THR A 419 -5.93 -1.50 17.80
C THR A 419 -5.06 -0.75 18.81
N VAL A 420 -5.64 0.20 19.53
CA VAL A 420 -4.94 0.95 20.58
C VAL A 420 -5.75 0.84 21.85
N ASP A 421 -5.12 0.38 22.93
CA ASP A 421 -5.74 0.26 24.25
C ASP A 421 -5.95 1.64 24.92
N ASP A 422 -6.57 1.63 26.10
CA ASP A 422 -6.84 2.88 26.86
C ASP A 422 -5.57 3.57 27.36
N GLN A 423 -4.45 2.85 27.45
CA GLN A 423 -3.14 3.37 27.83
C GLN A 423 -2.34 3.94 26.65
N GLY A 424 -2.88 3.86 25.43
CA GLY A 424 -2.22 4.32 24.21
C GLY A 424 -1.21 3.32 23.62
N LYS A 425 -1.21 2.06 24.09
CA LYS A 425 -0.37 1.00 23.53
C LYS A 425 -1.02 0.39 22.31
N ILE A 426 -0.22 -0.01 21.33
CA ILE A 426 -0.71 -0.75 20.16
C ILE A 426 -0.94 -2.20 20.57
N VAL A 427 -2.14 -2.71 20.37
CA VAL A 427 -2.49 -4.12 20.59
C VAL A 427 -2.35 -4.88 19.29
N TYR A 428 -1.62 -6.00 19.33
CA TYR A 428 -1.35 -6.82 18.15
C TYR A 428 -2.65 -7.38 17.53
N GLY A 429 -2.85 -7.16 16.23
CA GLY A 429 -3.99 -7.68 15.48
C GLY A 429 -3.82 -9.17 15.17
N VAL A 430 -4.71 -10.02 15.69
CA VAL A 430 -4.57 -11.48 15.49
C VAL A 430 -4.76 -11.92 14.04
N GLY A 431 -5.32 -11.08 13.17
CA GLY A 431 -5.36 -11.29 11.73
C GLY A 431 -3.99 -11.32 11.05
N ALA A 432 -2.97 -10.72 11.67
CA ALA A 432 -1.60 -10.76 11.18
C ALA A 432 -0.86 -12.09 11.50
N ILE A 433 -1.47 -12.96 12.34
CA ILE A 433 -0.91 -14.28 12.65
C ILE A 433 -1.16 -15.21 11.46
N LYS A 434 -0.10 -15.85 10.95
CA LYS A 434 -0.20 -16.75 9.80
C LYS A 434 -1.19 -17.89 10.04
N GLY A 435 -2.19 -18.00 9.17
CA GLY A 435 -3.19 -19.05 9.24
C GLY A 435 -4.44 -18.71 10.06
N VAL A 436 -4.54 -17.47 10.53
CA VAL A 436 -5.72 -16.94 11.23
C VAL A 436 -6.55 -16.11 10.24
N GLY A 437 -7.76 -16.56 9.92
CA GLY A 437 -8.67 -15.88 8.98
C GLY A 437 -9.68 -14.98 9.70
N GLU A 438 -10.19 -13.97 8.99
CA GLU A 438 -11.14 -12.97 9.52
C GLU A 438 -12.40 -13.60 10.10
N ALA A 439 -13.05 -14.50 9.36
CA ALA A 439 -14.28 -15.14 9.80
C ALA A 439 -14.16 -15.94 11.12
N ALA A 440 -12.96 -16.48 11.41
CA ALA A 440 -12.71 -17.17 12.68
C ALA A 440 -12.63 -16.17 13.84
N ILE A 441 -12.01 -15.02 13.59
CA ILE A 441 -11.84 -13.99 14.62
C ILE A 441 -13.15 -13.23 14.86
N GLU A 442 -13.93 -12.97 13.82
CA GLU A 442 -15.27 -12.37 13.98
C GLU A 442 -16.17 -13.21 14.89
N ASP A 443 -16.17 -14.53 14.71
CA ASP A 443 -16.91 -15.47 15.58
C ASP A 443 -16.44 -15.39 17.04
N LEU A 444 -15.12 -15.40 17.23
CA LEU A 444 -14.49 -15.28 18.55
C LEU A 444 -14.82 -13.93 19.22
N LEU A 445 -14.76 -12.84 18.47
CA LEU A 445 -15.08 -11.50 18.98
C LEU A 445 -16.56 -11.36 19.33
N ALA A 446 -17.46 -11.92 18.52
CA ALA A 446 -18.90 -11.94 18.78
C ALA A 446 -19.20 -12.71 20.06
N GLU A 447 -18.59 -13.87 20.24
CA GLU A 447 -18.73 -14.69 21.44
C GLU A 447 -18.18 -14.02 22.70
N ARG A 448 -16.99 -13.40 22.60
CA ARG A 448 -16.39 -12.63 23.68
C ARG A 448 -17.26 -11.45 24.11
N LYS A 449 -17.86 -10.76 23.13
CA LYS A 449 -18.76 -9.62 23.40
C LYS A 449 -20.06 -10.07 24.09
N LEU A 450 -20.59 -11.23 23.73
CA LEU A 450 -21.86 -11.75 24.26
C LEU A 450 -21.70 -12.32 25.67
N ASN A 451 -20.67 -13.15 25.88
CA ASN A 451 -20.52 -14.00 27.07
C ASN A 451 -19.28 -13.64 27.91
N GLY A 452 -18.59 -12.55 27.62
CA GLY A 452 -17.43 -12.06 28.36
C GLY A 452 -16.11 -12.73 27.99
N PRO A 453 -15.01 -12.38 28.69
CA PRO A 453 -13.68 -12.91 28.42
C PRO A 453 -13.60 -14.42 28.50
N PHE A 454 -12.70 -15.01 27.73
CA PHE A 454 -12.40 -16.45 27.78
C PHE A 454 -11.51 -16.74 29.00
N LYS A 455 -11.86 -17.81 29.73
CA LYS A 455 -11.13 -18.25 30.93
C LYS A 455 -9.94 -19.15 30.62
N GLY A 456 -9.94 -19.80 29.44
CA GLY A 456 -8.91 -20.73 29.01
C GLY A 456 -9.23 -21.39 27.69
N LEU A 457 -8.38 -22.35 27.29
CA LEU A 457 -8.52 -23.07 26.03
C LEU A 457 -9.82 -23.89 25.94
N TYR A 458 -10.20 -24.56 27.02
CA TYR A 458 -11.42 -25.39 27.08
C TYR A 458 -12.68 -24.53 27.01
N ASP A 459 -12.72 -23.42 27.74
CA ASP A 459 -13.82 -22.45 27.71
C ASP A 459 -14.02 -21.92 26.30
N LEU A 460 -12.92 -21.47 25.65
CA LEU A 460 -12.95 -20.99 24.28
C LEU A 460 -13.49 -22.07 23.33
N CYS A 461 -12.93 -23.28 23.34
CA CYS A 461 -13.35 -24.35 22.44
C CYS A 461 -14.84 -24.75 22.60
N LYS A 462 -15.40 -24.67 23.83
CA LYS A 462 -16.83 -24.94 24.09
C LYS A 462 -17.75 -23.86 23.54
N ARG A 463 -17.27 -22.61 23.43
CA ARG A 463 -18.08 -21.42 23.13
C ARG A 463 -18.08 -21.04 21.66
N VAL A 464 -16.99 -21.31 20.91
CA VAL A 464 -16.82 -20.89 19.52
C VAL A 464 -17.29 -21.94 18.50
N GLU A 465 -17.58 -21.51 17.27
CA GLU A 465 -17.88 -22.43 16.16
C GLU A 465 -16.60 -23.09 15.63
N LEU A 466 -16.35 -24.36 15.99
CA LEU A 466 -15.14 -25.10 15.65
C LEU A 466 -14.89 -25.31 14.14
N ARG A 467 -15.93 -25.11 13.31
CA ARG A 467 -15.76 -25.14 11.84
C ARG A 467 -14.99 -23.92 11.34
N LYS A 468 -15.16 -22.77 12.00
CA LYS A 468 -14.46 -21.50 11.71
C LYS A 468 -13.17 -21.40 12.51
N VAL A 469 -13.26 -21.54 13.84
CA VAL A 469 -12.12 -21.53 14.75
C VAL A 469 -11.57 -22.97 14.87
N ASN A 470 -11.00 -23.46 13.79
CA ASN A 470 -10.52 -24.84 13.69
C ASN A 470 -9.15 -25.04 14.38
N ARG A 471 -8.71 -26.31 14.46
CA ARG A 471 -7.44 -26.70 15.08
C ARG A 471 -6.24 -25.85 14.61
N ARG A 472 -6.14 -25.57 13.30
CA ARG A 472 -5.02 -24.81 12.73
C ARG A 472 -5.00 -23.37 13.23
N VAL A 473 -6.17 -22.74 13.36
CA VAL A 473 -6.31 -21.39 13.91
C VAL A 473 -5.89 -21.38 15.39
N LEU A 474 -6.35 -22.34 16.18
CA LEU A 474 -6.01 -22.45 17.61
C LEU A 474 -4.51 -22.71 17.81
N GLU A 475 -3.90 -23.62 17.04
CA GLU A 475 -2.46 -23.83 17.08
C GLU A 475 -1.67 -22.55 16.76
N ALA A 476 -2.12 -21.76 15.79
CA ALA A 476 -1.48 -20.49 15.42
C ALA A 476 -1.63 -19.45 16.54
N LEU A 477 -2.81 -19.32 17.13
CA LEU A 477 -3.05 -18.42 18.28
C LEU A 477 -2.20 -18.80 19.49
N ILE A 478 -2.13 -20.08 19.85
CA ILE A 478 -1.30 -20.58 20.98
C ILE A 478 0.18 -20.29 20.70
N LYS A 479 0.70 -20.67 19.52
CA LYS A 479 2.10 -20.44 19.15
C LYS A 479 2.46 -18.95 19.08
N GLY A 480 1.51 -18.11 18.68
CA GLY A 480 1.64 -16.66 18.64
C GLY A 480 1.53 -15.97 20.02
N GLY A 481 1.22 -16.71 21.08
CA GLY A 481 1.14 -16.20 22.45
C GLY A 481 -0.20 -15.57 22.82
N ALA A 482 -1.27 -15.84 22.07
CA ALA A 482 -2.58 -15.22 22.33
C ALA A 482 -3.24 -15.67 23.66
N PHE A 483 -2.75 -16.71 24.29
CA PHE A 483 -3.23 -17.22 25.59
C PHE A 483 -2.33 -16.83 26.76
N ASP A 484 -1.17 -16.19 26.52
CA ASP A 484 -0.15 -15.92 27.55
C ASP A 484 -0.66 -15.08 28.72
N SER A 485 -1.71 -14.25 28.51
CA SER A 485 -2.34 -13.48 29.58
C SER A 485 -3.17 -14.33 30.55
N ILE A 486 -3.54 -15.55 30.15
CA ILE A 486 -4.29 -16.51 30.95
C ILE A 486 -3.30 -17.51 31.59
N ASP A 487 -2.47 -18.15 30.75
CA ASP A 487 -1.40 -19.04 31.15
C ASP A 487 -0.28 -19.00 30.12
N GLU A 488 0.96 -18.72 30.59
CA GLU A 488 2.16 -18.59 29.76
C GLU A 488 2.67 -19.94 29.21
N ASN A 489 2.14 -21.08 29.69
CA ASN A 489 2.58 -22.39 29.24
C ASN A 489 1.98 -22.82 27.90
N ARG A 490 2.51 -22.24 26.81
CA ARG A 490 2.10 -22.57 25.42
C ARG A 490 2.25 -24.05 25.09
N ALA A 491 3.22 -24.76 25.73
CA ALA A 491 3.42 -26.21 25.52
C ALA A 491 2.24 -27.02 26.06
N ALA A 492 1.73 -26.67 27.24
CA ALA A 492 0.57 -27.30 27.84
C ALA A 492 -0.67 -27.10 26.96
N HIS A 493 -0.94 -25.87 26.53
CA HIS A 493 -2.06 -25.56 25.63
C HIS A 493 -2.03 -26.40 24.34
N LEU A 494 -0.86 -26.59 23.72
CA LEU A 494 -0.75 -27.41 22.52
C LEU A 494 -0.96 -28.91 22.80
N ALA A 495 -0.47 -29.41 23.92
CA ALA A 495 -0.66 -30.81 24.33
C ALA A 495 -2.15 -31.11 24.58
N GLU A 496 -2.84 -30.17 25.20
CA GLU A 496 -4.26 -30.29 25.58
C GLU A 496 -5.24 -30.01 24.44
N LEU A 497 -4.81 -29.32 23.39
CA LEU A 497 -5.67 -28.90 22.29
C LEU A 497 -6.53 -30.00 21.69
N THR A 498 -5.96 -31.21 21.52
CA THR A 498 -6.72 -32.36 20.97
C THR A 498 -7.84 -32.81 21.92
N THR A 499 -7.59 -32.77 23.20
CA THR A 499 -8.58 -33.12 24.24
C THR A 499 -9.66 -32.05 24.34
N ALA A 500 -9.26 -30.77 24.35
CA ALA A 500 -10.19 -29.62 24.39
C ALA A 500 -11.18 -29.66 23.22
N LEU A 501 -10.68 -29.92 21.99
CA LEU A 501 -11.55 -30.07 20.81
C LEU A 501 -12.54 -31.23 20.93
N LYS A 502 -12.11 -32.40 21.41
CA LYS A 502 -13.00 -33.55 21.62
C LYS A 502 -14.08 -33.25 22.65
N VAL A 503 -13.72 -32.64 23.77
CA VAL A 503 -14.66 -32.23 24.83
C VAL A 503 -15.68 -31.24 24.27
N ALA A 504 -15.24 -30.25 23.50
CA ALA A 504 -16.12 -29.26 22.88
C ALA A 504 -17.08 -29.88 21.85
N GLU A 505 -16.63 -30.86 21.04
CA GLU A 505 -17.48 -31.59 20.11
C GLU A 505 -18.55 -32.42 20.85
N GLN A 506 -18.19 -33.06 21.96
CA GLN A 506 -19.13 -33.82 22.79
C GLN A 506 -20.17 -32.89 23.42
N TYR A 507 -19.72 -31.77 23.96
CA TYR A 507 -20.60 -30.75 24.55
C TYR A 507 -21.61 -30.22 23.50
N GLY A 508 -21.14 -29.89 22.28
CA GLY A 508 -22.02 -29.46 21.19
C GLY A 508 -23.06 -30.50 20.76
N LYS A 509 -22.69 -31.79 20.74
CA LYS A 509 -23.63 -32.89 20.46
C LYS A 509 -24.69 -33.05 21.55
N MET A 510 -24.31 -32.91 22.81
CA MET A 510 -25.25 -32.97 23.94
C MET A 510 -26.24 -31.80 23.92
N ALA A 511 -25.76 -30.59 23.64
CA ALA A 511 -26.59 -29.40 23.53
C ALA A 511 -27.63 -29.51 22.38
N LEU A 512 -27.23 -30.08 21.23
CA LEU A 512 -28.12 -30.31 20.09
C LEU A 512 -29.15 -31.43 20.33
N ALA A 513 -28.79 -32.44 21.14
CA ALA A 513 -29.68 -33.55 21.44
C ALA A 513 -30.80 -33.20 22.45
N GLY A 514 -30.79 -31.98 23.03
CA GLY A 514 -31.79 -31.56 24.01
C GLY A 514 -31.83 -32.44 25.27
N GLN A 515 -30.78 -33.20 25.52
CA GLN A 515 -30.64 -34.02 26.71
C GLN A 515 -30.28 -33.15 27.91
N ASN A 516 -31.27 -32.44 28.43
CA ASN A 516 -31.24 -32.10 29.84
C ASN A 516 -31.29 -33.41 30.61
N ASP A 517 -30.28 -33.71 31.35
CA ASP A 517 -30.13 -34.89 32.17
C ASP A 517 -31.32 -35.02 33.13
N MET A 518 -32.24 -35.96 32.80
CA MET A 518 -33.45 -36.21 33.58
C MET A 518 -33.15 -36.96 34.91
N PHE A 519 -31.87 -37.29 35.17
CA PHE A 519 -31.48 -38.09 36.33
C PHE A 519 -30.39 -37.45 37.22
N GLY A 520 -29.89 -36.25 36.92
CA GLY A 520 -28.88 -35.60 37.76
C GLY A 520 -27.56 -36.40 37.87
N LEU A 521 -27.35 -37.37 36.99
CA LEU A 521 -26.14 -38.17 36.82
C LEU A 521 -25.35 -37.65 35.59
N ALA A 522 -25.42 -36.35 35.33
CA ALA A 522 -24.35 -35.75 34.61
C ALA A 522 -23.09 -36.10 35.41
N VAL A 523 -22.16 -36.78 34.78
CA VAL A 523 -20.78 -36.71 35.23
C VAL A 523 -20.59 -35.25 35.55
N GLN A 524 -20.50 -34.90 36.84
CA GLN A 524 -20.04 -33.61 37.30
C GLN A 524 -18.67 -33.41 36.65
N VAL A 525 -18.68 -32.85 35.45
CA VAL A 525 -17.59 -31.98 35.03
C VAL A 525 -17.85 -30.73 35.87
N ASP A 526 -17.24 -30.74 37.02
CA ASP A 526 -17.38 -29.75 38.07
C ASP A 526 -17.25 -28.35 37.47
N ASN A 527 -18.29 -27.57 37.69
CA ASN A 527 -18.31 -26.18 37.21
C ASN A 527 -17.36 -25.36 38.09
N GLY A 528 -16.10 -25.53 37.95
CA GLY A 528 -15.23 -24.53 38.50
C GLY A 528 -13.82 -24.90 38.95
N ASP A 529 -13.53 -26.12 39.30
CA ASP A 529 -12.25 -26.39 39.95
C ASP A 529 -11.33 -27.41 39.22
N ASP A 530 -11.75 -27.98 38.08
CA ASP A 530 -10.94 -28.95 37.32
C ASP A 530 -10.00 -28.33 36.28
N GLU A 531 -9.95 -27.01 36.16
CA GLU A 531 -8.95 -26.35 35.29
C GLU A 531 -7.51 -26.48 35.85
N GLU A 532 -7.34 -26.68 37.17
CA GLU A 532 -6.03 -26.90 37.80
C GLU A 532 -5.46 -28.31 37.60
N ALA A 533 -6.28 -29.30 37.26
CA ALA A 533 -5.85 -30.71 37.28
C ALA A 533 -5.08 -31.16 36.01
N TYR A 534 -5.17 -30.47 34.89
CA TYR A 534 -4.57 -30.89 33.61
C TYR A 534 -3.25 -30.16 33.24
N SER A 535 -2.97 -29.00 33.82
CA SER A 535 -1.84 -28.14 33.48
C SER A 535 -0.48 -28.57 34.05
N THR A 536 -0.41 -29.52 34.97
CA THR A 536 0.76 -29.67 35.83
C THR A 536 1.88 -30.61 35.34
N SER A 537 1.74 -31.26 34.19
CA SER A 537 2.71 -32.28 33.74
C SER A 537 3.56 -31.92 32.52
N VAL A 538 3.29 -30.82 31.85
CA VAL A 538 4.02 -30.42 30.65
C VAL A 538 5.03 -29.30 30.97
N GLU A 539 6.32 -29.58 30.76
CA GLU A 539 7.34 -28.55 30.92
C GLU A 539 7.12 -27.39 29.95
N PRO A 540 7.20 -26.14 30.42
CA PRO A 540 7.13 -24.96 29.55
C PRO A 540 8.22 -25.01 28.47
N TRP A 541 7.94 -24.42 27.31
CA TRP A 541 8.96 -24.28 26.29
C TRP A 541 10.16 -23.51 26.78
N SER A 542 11.35 -23.91 26.33
CA SER A 542 12.54 -23.08 26.45
C SER A 542 12.31 -21.77 25.70
N GLU A 543 13.03 -20.72 26.08
CA GLU A 543 12.99 -19.42 25.39
C GLU A 543 13.21 -19.57 23.88
N LYS A 544 14.16 -20.39 23.48
CA LYS A 544 14.41 -20.67 22.06
C LYS A 544 13.19 -21.25 21.36
N GLN A 545 12.52 -22.25 21.95
CA GLN A 545 11.31 -22.85 21.36
C GLN A 545 10.17 -21.85 21.26
N ARG A 546 9.99 -21.00 22.27
CA ARG A 546 9.00 -19.92 22.28
C ARG A 546 9.26 -18.92 21.15
N LEU A 547 10.50 -18.43 21.03
CA LEU A 547 10.89 -17.49 19.99
C LEU A 547 10.81 -18.10 18.58
N ASP A 548 11.19 -19.37 18.42
CA ASP A 548 11.03 -20.08 17.13
C ASP A 548 9.55 -20.21 16.73
N ALA A 549 8.66 -20.46 17.69
CA ALA A 549 7.21 -20.49 17.44
C ALA A 549 6.66 -19.12 17.01
N GLU A 550 7.09 -18.02 17.66
CA GLU A 550 6.76 -16.66 17.25
C GLU A 550 7.28 -16.37 15.83
N LYS A 551 8.53 -16.71 15.53
CA LYS A 551 9.10 -16.50 14.19
C LYS A 551 8.33 -17.22 13.10
N ILE A 552 7.83 -18.42 13.37
CA ILE A 552 7.04 -19.21 12.42
C ILE A 552 5.65 -18.57 12.20
N THR A 553 4.99 -18.15 13.28
CA THR A 553 3.58 -17.69 13.25
C THR A 553 3.43 -16.18 13.01
N LEU A 554 4.28 -15.36 13.63
CA LEU A 554 4.25 -13.90 13.51
C LEU A 554 5.23 -13.37 12.46
N GLY A 555 6.24 -14.16 12.11
CA GLY A 555 7.33 -13.75 11.21
C GLY A 555 8.44 -12.95 11.89
N LEU A 556 8.32 -12.67 13.18
CA LEU A 556 9.28 -11.91 13.97
C LEU A 556 9.42 -12.51 15.37
N TYR A 557 10.44 -12.08 16.08
CA TYR A 557 10.61 -12.33 17.51
C TYR A 557 9.95 -11.17 18.27
N LEU A 558 8.86 -11.45 18.99
CA LEU A 558 8.07 -10.42 19.65
C LEU A 558 8.47 -10.23 21.12
N THR A 559 8.63 -11.32 21.84
CA THR A 559 8.84 -11.31 23.31
C THR A 559 10.32 -11.34 23.72
N GLY A 560 11.27 -11.36 22.80
CA GLY A 560 12.72 -11.37 23.03
C GLY A 560 13.46 -11.57 21.72
N HIS A 561 14.77 -11.73 21.75
CA HIS A 561 15.57 -12.05 20.57
C HIS A 561 16.60 -13.13 20.88
N PRO A 562 16.80 -14.15 20.00
CA PRO A 562 17.74 -15.26 20.27
C PRO A 562 19.19 -14.83 20.54
N ILE A 563 19.57 -13.60 20.16
CA ILE A 563 20.89 -13.05 20.39
C ILE A 563 21.08 -12.54 21.82
N GLU A 564 20.01 -12.25 22.56
CA GLU A 564 20.07 -11.68 23.91
C GLU A 564 20.82 -12.60 24.89
N GLN A 565 20.66 -13.91 24.69
CA GLN A 565 21.43 -14.91 25.50
C GLN A 565 22.94 -14.81 25.32
N TYR A 566 23.43 -14.16 24.26
CA TYR A 566 24.85 -13.98 23.96
C TYR A 566 25.33 -12.55 24.14
N GLU A 567 24.53 -11.69 24.74
CA GLU A 567 24.80 -10.24 24.81
C GLU A 567 26.11 -9.98 25.59
N VAL A 568 26.35 -10.72 26.67
CA VAL A 568 27.55 -10.60 27.49
C VAL A 568 28.81 -11.00 26.71
N GLU A 569 28.75 -12.10 25.96
CA GLU A 569 29.88 -12.57 25.13
C GLU A 569 30.11 -11.62 23.96
N LEU A 570 29.02 -11.13 23.34
CA LEU A 570 29.08 -10.17 22.23
C LEU A 570 29.66 -8.82 22.66
N GLU A 571 29.40 -8.36 23.88
CA GLU A 571 30.03 -7.15 24.41
C GLU A 571 31.57 -7.23 24.47
N HIS A 572 32.11 -8.41 24.70
CA HIS A 572 33.55 -8.64 24.73
C HIS A 572 34.16 -8.78 23.32
N ILE A 573 33.39 -9.17 22.33
CA ILE A 573 33.87 -9.47 20.96
C ILE A 573 33.67 -8.27 20.02
N ARG A 574 32.60 -7.49 20.21
CA ARG A 574 32.30 -6.36 19.33
C ARG A 574 33.29 -5.22 19.49
N HIS A 575 33.94 -4.82 18.41
CA HIS A 575 34.82 -3.66 18.40
C HIS A 575 34.09 -2.33 18.18
N ALA A 576 32.95 -2.34 17.48
CA ALA A 576 32.11 -1.17 17.25
C ALA A 576 30.69 -1.56 16.83
N CYS A 577 29.71 -0.66 17.05
CA CYS A 577 28.38 -0.75 16.47
C CYS A 577 28.39 -0.17 15.06
N ILE A 578 27.60 -0.74 14.13
CA ILE A 578 27.48 -0.28 12.73
C ILE A 578 27.10 1.20 12.68
N GLY A 579 26.19 1.66 13.53
CA GLY A 579 25.80 3.08 13.60
C GLY A 579 26.95 4.02 13.97
N LYS A 580 27.86 3.60 14.86
CA LYS A 580 29.04 4.37 15.21
C LYS A 580 30.05 4.42 14.06
N LEU A 581 30.26 3.29 13.36
CA LEU A 581 31.13 3.23 12.18
C LEU A 581 30.60 4.10 11.04
N LEU A 582 29.29 4.13 10.82
CA LEU A 582 28.67 5.00 9.81
C LEU A 582 28.81 6.48 10.17
N ALA A 583 28.56 6.84 11.43
CA ALA A 583 28.73 8.22 11.91
C ALA A 583 30.19 8.70 11.82
N ASP A 584 31.15 7.82 12.12
CA ASP A 584 32.58 8.13 12.01
C ASP A 584 33.01 8.25 10.53
N ALA A 585 32.43 7.45 9.63
CA ALA A 585 32.67 7.56 8.19
C ALA A 585 32.10 8.86 7.61
N GLU A 586 30.91 9.32 8.03
CA GLU A 586 30.34 10.61 7.64
C GLU A 586 31.16 11.79 8.16
N ARG A 587 31.63 11.74 9.41
CA ARG A 587 32.54 12.74 9.99
C ARG A 587 33.89 12.81 9.27
N SER A 588 34.37 11.67 8.78
CA SER A 588 35.63 11.62 8.03
C SER A 588 35.50 12.22 6.63
N LYS A 589 34.34 12.05 5.96
CA LYS A 589 34.04 12.71 4.68
C LYS A 589 33.93 14.22 4.82
N SER A 590 33.25 14.69 5.85
CA SER A 590 33.09 16.14 6.14
C SER A 590 34.39 16.84 6.54
N LYS A 591 35.46 16.12 6.86
CA LYS A 591 36.79 16.69 7.13
C LYS A 591 37.72 16.68 5.91
N MET A 592 37.30 16.01 4.82
CA MET A 592 38.04 15.95 3.55
C MET A 592 37.50 16.95 2.49
N GLU A 593 36.32 17.50 2.71
CA GLU A 593 35.75 18.69 2.02
C GLU A 593 36.12 19.97 2.81
#